data_52ab0fd4536ac45f0437d65d25b0bd54
#
_entry.id   52ab0fd4536ac45f0437d65d25b0bd54
#
_cell.length_a   1.000
_cell.length_b   1.000
_cell.length_c   1.000
_cell.angle_alpha   90.00
_cell.angle_beta   90.00
_cell.angle_gamma   90.00
#
_symmetry.space_group_name_H-M   'P 1'
#
loop_
_entity.id
_entity.type
_entity.pdbx_description
1 polymer ?
#
loop_
_entity_poly.entity_id
_entity_poly.type
_entity_poly.pdbx_seq_one_letter_code
_entity_poly.pdbx_strand_id
1 'polypeptide(L)'
;MPDAPPPATTGLPRATTTAPGAPVDRGGFILAACHHGAEAELCRRQVELLPELRRGAWRPGAVTFRLPAGCDPPDDFFPDLVFARTIIRSLGQVAAPAGSDLVAAALQVAGSAAWRNVHVWPRDPRADVDATTIRTALLAGLGMAPEATPCAAPGDLVLDCMIDTPERWWIGWHRAATPASCWPGGIYPGAMPADKVSRAWLKLDEAIATFAIPFAPGQRACELGAAPGGSCQRLLEAGLDVVGIDPAIIDPRVASHPRFTHWRKRSRDVKLREFRGFDWVVSDMNIDPVSTLEALGRIVAEAGVRPRGIVATLKLPAWSRAEALPAWLTTFREWGYVPQVRQLSTGGREICCLALRSGREVSRPRATRRPGR
;
A
#
# COMPACT_ATOMS: atom_id res chain seq x y z
N MET A 1 11.93 14.88 14.94
CA MET A 1 11.94 14.48 13.53
C MET A 1 12.09 12.96 13.51
N PRO A 2 11.14 12.16 13.10
CA PRO A 2 11.40 10.74 12.91
C PRO A 2 12.33 10.57 11.72
N ASP A 3 13.36 9.75 11.89
CA ASP A 3 14.32 9.40 10.85
C ASP A 3 13.62 8.81 9.63
N ALA A 4 14.08 9.18 8.44
CA ALA A 4 13.58 8.60 7.19
C ALA A 4 13.81 7.08 7.22
N PRO A 5 12.86 6.25 6.76
CA PRO A 5 13.04 4.81 6.71
C PRO A 5 14.29 4.48 5.86
N PRO A 6 15.09 3.49 6.27
CA PRO A 6 16.27 3.08 5.53
C PRO A 6 15.88 2.61 4.12
N PRO A 7 16.78 2.68 3.14
CA PRO A 7 16.56 2.14 1.81
C PRO A 7 16.24 0.66 1.92
N ALA A 8 15.30 0.17 1.11
CA ALA A 8 14.91 -1.23 1.06
C ALA A 8 16.18 -2.11 0.97
N THR A 9 16.47 -2.87 2.01
CA THR A 9 17.57 -3.81 2.05
C THR A 9 17.27 -4.94 1.07
N THR A 10 18.15 -5.15 0.12
CA THR A 10 18.11 -6.33 -0.77
C THR A 10 18.61 -7.54 0.01
N GLY A 11 17.81 -8.62 0.00
CA GLY A 11 18.15 -9.88 0.66
C GLY A 11 17.35 -10.17 1.94
N LEU A 12 17.36 -11.43 2.34
CA LEU A 12 16.71 -11.87 3.59
C LEU A 12 17.55 -11.44 4.80
N PRO A 13 16.95 -10.77 5.80
CA PRO A 13 17.66 -10.48 7.04
C PRO A 13 18.00 -11.79 7.77
N ARG A 14 19.20 -11.84 8.35
CA ARG A 14 19.61 -12.96 9.22
C ARG A 14 19.03 -12.75 10.61
N ALA A 15 18.58 -13.84 11.24
CA ALA A 15 17.96 -13.80 12.57
C ALA A 15 18.88 -13.13 13.60
N THR A 16 18.35 -12.09 14.22
CA THR A 16 18.86 -11.55 15.49
C THR A 16 17.93 -12.02 16.60
N THR A 17 18.50 -12.44 17.71
CA THR A 17 17.94 -13.02 18.93
C THR A 17 16.44 -12.73 19.21
N THR A 18 15.66 -13.79 19.32
CA THR A 18 14.22 -13.83 19.61
C THR A 18 13.86 -13.28 21.00
N ALA A 19 12.78 -12.49 21.07
CA ALA A 19 12.08 -12.17 22.31
C ALA A 19 11.44 -13.45 22.90
N PRO A 20 11.30 -13.56 24.24
CA PRO A 20 10.77 -14.76 24.89
C PRO A 20 9.26 -14.92 24.60
N GLY A 21 8.91 -15.97 23.90
CA GLY A 21 7.57 -16.47 23.62
C GLY A 21 7.69 -17.90 23.14
N ALA A 22 6.65 -18.73 23.32
CA ALA A 22 6.66 -20.11 22.81
C ALA A 22 6.97 -20.08 21.31
N PRO A 23 7.88 -20.93 20.81
CA PRO A 23 8.27 -20.95 19.41
C PRO A 23 7.06 -21.32 18.55
N VAL A 24 6.66 -20.42 17.64
CA VAL A 24 5.71 -20.73 16.58
C VAL A 24 6.41 -21.63 15.58
N ASP A 25 5.76 -22.68 15.09
CA ASP A 25 6.29 -23.44 13.96
C ASP A 25 6.43 -22.47 12.78
N ARG A 26 7.65 -22.31 12.31
CA ARG A 26 7.98 -21.23 11.36
C ARG A 26 7.84 -21.65 9.91
N GLY A 27 7.32 -22.83 9.61
CA GLY A 27 7.04 -23.32 8.25
C GLY A 27 8.05 -22.89 7.17
N GLY A 28 8.27 -23.71 6.17
CA GLY A 28 9.24 -23.43 5.09
C GLY A 28 8.71 -22.49 3.98
N PHE A 29 7.54 -21.85 4.17
CA PHE A 29 6.88 -21.03 3.14
C PHE A 29 6.34 -19.72 3.71
N ILE A 30 6.38 -18.70 2.86
CA ILE A 30 5.56 -17.49 3.03
C ILE A 30 4.49 -17.45 1.94
N LEU A 31 3.33 -16.87 2.27
CA LEU A 31 2.26 -16.60 1.32
C LEU A 31 2.10 -15.09 1.22
N ALA A 32 2.13 -14.57 -0.01
CA ALA A 32 1.86 -13.17 -0.31
C ALA A 32 0.52 -13.06 -1.06
N ALA A 33 -0.42 -12.30 -0.50
CA ALA A 33 -1.65 -11.95 -1.19
C ALA A 33 -1.47 -10.69 -2.04
N CYS A 34 -2.12 -10.64 -3.20
CA CYS A 34 -2.04 -9.51 -4.13
C CYS A 34 -3.39 -9.26 -4.82
N HIS A 35 -3.48 -8.26 -5.67
CA HIS A 35 -4.61 -8.13 -6.58
C HIS A 35 -4.57 -9.21 -7.66
N HIS A 36 -5.75 -9.67 -8.11
CA HIS A 36 -5.83 -10.58 -9.24
C HIS A 36 -5.17 -9.98 -10.48
N GLY A 37 -4.27 -10.74 -11.09
CA GLY A 37 -3.49 -10.35 -12.25
C GLY A 37 -2.15 -9.67 -11.92
N ALA A 38 -1.90 -9.31 -10.65
CA ALA A 38 -0.63 -8.73 -10.21
C ALA A 38 0.43 -9.77 -9.85
N GLU A 39 0.13 -11.06 -9.90
CA GLU A 39 0.98 -12.14 -9.41
C GLU A 39 2.32 -12.21 -10.13
N ALA A 40 2.32 -11.99 -11.45
CA ALA A 40 3.56 -11.98 -12.25
C ALA A 40 4.49 -10.83 -11.82
N GLU A 41 3.92 -9.64 -11.56
CA GLU A 41 4.65 -8.46 -11.12
C GLU A 41 5.17 -8.62 -9.69
N LEU A 42 4.35 -9.23 -8.81
CA LEU A 42 4.77 -9.60 -7.46
C LEU A 42 5.98 -10.55 -7.50
N CYS A 43 5.93 -11.59 -8.34
CA CYS A 43 7.04 -12.53 -8.49
C CYS A 43 8.29 -11.86 -9.07
N ARG A 44 8.15 -10.99 -10.06
CA ARG A 44 9.27 -10.26 -10.64
C ARG A 44 9.93 -9.35 -9.60
N ARG A 45 9.13 -8.60 -8.86
CA ARG A 45 9.63 -7.73 -7.79
C ARG A 45 10.27 -8.51 -6.65
N GLN A 46 9.75 -9.70 -6.33
CA GLN A 46 10.37 -10.59 -5.34
C GLN A 46 11.77 -11.03 -5.80
N VAL A 47 11.95 -11.42 -7.06
CA VAL A 47 13.29 -11.82 -7.58
C VAL A 47 14.29 -10.66 -7.48
N GLU A 48 13.87 -9.43 -7.72
CA GLU A 48 14.72 -8.25 -7.61
C GLU A 48 15.17 -7.96 -6.16
N LEU A 49 14.27 -8.13 -5.19
CA LEU A 49 14.50 -7.74 -3.80
C LEU A 49 14.93 -8.90 -2.91
N LEU A 50 14.43 -10.09 -3.17
CA LEU A 50 14.60 -11.30 -2.35
C LEU A 50 14.91 -12.50 -3.25
N PRO A 51 16.05 -12.51 -3.96
CA PRO A 51 16.39 -13.55 -4.94
C PRO A 51 16.52 -14.94 -4.33
N GLU A 52 16.73 -15.05 -3.02
CA GLU A 52 16.85 -16.31 -2.30
C GLU A 52 15.52 -17.06 -2.17
N LEU A 53 14.40 -16.35 -2.23
CA LEU A 53 13.08 -16.96 -2.17
C LEU A 53 12.78 -17.67 -3.50
N ARG A 54 12.29 -18.89 -3.42
CA ARG A 54 11.86 -19.65 -4.61
C ARG A 54 10.34 -19.65 -4.69
N ARG A 55 9.80 -19.27 -5.86
CA ARG A 55 8.37 -19.33 -6.12
C ARG A 55 7.85 -20.77 -5.91
N GLY A 56 6.81 -20.90 -5.12
CA GLY A 56 6.03 -22.11 -4.91
C GLY A 56 4.74 -22.13 -5.71
N ALA A 57 3.63 -22.42 -5.06
CA ALA A 57 2.31 -22.42 -5.69
C ALA A 57 1.86 -20.99 -6.06
N TRP A 58 1.08 -20.90 -7.13
CA TRP A 58 0.49 -19.67 -7.64
C TRP A 58 -1.01 -19.86 -7.88
N ARG A 59 -1.80 -18.91 -7.43
CA ARG A 59 -3.23 -18.82 -7.66
C ARG A 59 -3.63 -17.37 -7.90
N PRO A 60 -4.73 -17.08 -8.62
CA PRO A 60 -5.21 -15.71 -8.74
C PRO A 60 -5.35 -15.04 -7.36
N GLY A 61 -4.63 -13.96 -7.12
CA GLY A 61 -4.62 -13.21 -5.86
C GLY A 61 -3.67 -13.71 -4.77
N ALA A 62 -2.90 -14.78 -4.99
CA ALA A 62 -1.93 -15.27 -4.01
C ALA A 62 -0.76 -16.04 -4.64
N VAL A 63 0.44 -15.83 -4.10
CA VAL A 63 1.66 -16.55 -4.46
C VAL A 63 2.33 -17.05 -3.19
N THR A 64 2.84 -18.27 -3.20
CA THR A 64 3.70 -18.77 -2.13
C THR A 64 5.16 -18.73 -2.55
N PHE A 65 6.03 -18.45 -1.58
CA PHE A 65 7.48 -18.50 -1.77
C PHE A 65 8.09 -19.44 -0.73
N ARG A 66 8.99 -20.30 -1.18
CA ARG A 66 9.74 -21.19 -0.29
C ARG A 66 10.95 -20.46 0.27
N LEU A 67 11.13 -20.54 1.57
CA LEU A 67 12.32 -20.07 2.26
C LEU A 67 13.50 -21.02 1.97
N PRO A 68 14.74 -20.52 1.87
CA PRO A 68 15.94 -21.37 1.83
C PRO A 68 16.02 -22.25 3.08
N ALA A 69 16.61 -23.44 2.94
CA ALA A 69 16.85 -24.33 4.08
C ALA A 69 17.72 -23.62 5.14
N GLY A 70 17.30 -23.68 6.40
CA GLY A 70 18.00 -23.03 7.51
C GLY A 70 17.83 -21.50 7.55
N CYS A 71 17.03 -20.92 6.66
CA CYS A 71 16.67 -19.52 6.73
C CYS A 71 15.47 -19.35 7.68
N ASP A 72 15.64 -18.48 8.66
CA ASP A 72 14.62 -18.13 9.63
C ASP A 72 14.54 -16.60 9.75
N PRO A 73 13.75 -15.92 8.89
CA PRO A 73 13.61 -14.47 8.97
C PRO A 73 13.02 -14.06 10.33
N PRO A 74 13.32 -12.85 10.83
CA PRO A 74 12.72 -12.35 12.06
C PRO A 74 11.19 -12.33 11.99
N ASP A 75 10.54 -12.31 13.15
CA ASP A 75 9.07 -12.39 13.25
C ASP A 75 8.36 -11.20 12.55
N ASP A 76 9.00 -10.03 12.56
CA ASP A 76 8.52 -8.80 11.92
C ASP A 76 8.93 -8.67 10.44
N PHE A 77 9.45 -9.75 9.85
CA PHE A 77 9.82 -9.78 8.45
C PHE A 77 8.60 -9.55 7.55
N PHE A 78 8.48 -8.34 7.07
CA PHE A 78 7.46 -7.92 6.13
C PHE A 78 8.14 -7.17 4.97
N PRO A 79 8.63 -7.90 3.96
CA PRO A 79 9.35 -7.27 2.84
C PRO A 79 8.45 -6.31 2.05
N ASP A 80 9.03 -5.20 1.63
CA ASP A 80 8.33 -4.18 0.84
C ASP A 80 8.15 -4.64 -0.62
N LEU A 81 7.28 -5.62 -0.80
CA LEU A 81 6.85 -6.09 -2.11
C LEU A 81 5.64 -5.26 -2.54
N VAL A 82 5.85 -4.29 -3.40
CA VAL A 82 4.87 -3.27 -3.84
C VAL A 82 3.49 -3.83 -4.16
N PHE A 83 3.44 -5.03 -4.74
CA PHE A 83 2.19 -5.69 -5.15
C PHE A 83 1.62 -6.64 -4.10
N ALA A 84 2.32 -6.88 -2.97
CA ALA A 84 1.78 -7.69 -1.90
C ALA A 84 0.87 -6.86 -1.00
N ARG A 85 -0.39 -7.25 -0.84
CA ARG A 85 -1.30 -6.65 0.16
C ARG A 85 -0.90 -7.04 1.56
N THR A 86 -0.68 -8.33 1.77
CA THR A 86 -0.18 -8.90 3.03
C THR A 86 0.76 -10.06 2.73
N ILE A 87 1.61 -10.37 3.70
CA ILE A 87 2.56 -11.47 3.68
C ILE A 87 2.44 -12.22 4.99
N ILE A 88 2.23 -13.53 4.93
CA ILE A 88 2.10 -14.40 6.10
C ILE A 88 3.09 -15.56 6.02
N ARG A 89 3.55 -16.05 7.15
CA ARG A 89 4.33 -17.29 7.29
C ARG A 89 3.35 -18.44 7.36
N SER A 90 3.48 -19.42 6.47
CA SER A 90 2.56 -20.54 6.39
C SER A 90 2.82 -21.54 7.52
N LEU A 91 1.77 -21.87 8.26
CA LEU A 91 1.75 -23.03 9.17
C LEU A 91 1.24 -24.29 8.46
N GLY A 92 0.43 -24.12 7.41
CA GLY A 92 -0.12 -25.23 6.65
C GLY A 92 -1.44 -24.90 5.97
N GLN A 93 -2.07 -25.94 5.44
CA GLN A 93 -3.41 -25.89 4.88
C GLN A 93 -4.33 -26.84 5.61
N VAL A 94 -5.59 -26.46 5.74
CA VAL A 94 -6.67 -27.35 6.12
C VAL A 94 -7.63 -27.48 4.94
N ALA A 95 -8.04 -28.71 4.65
CA ALA A 95 -9.00 -29.00 3.61
C ALA A 95 -9.87 -30.21 4.05
N ALA A 96 -11.17 -30.08 3.89
CA ALA A 96 -12.10 -31.15 4.23
C ALA A 96 -13.39 -31.00 3.40
N PRO A 97 -14.13 -32.09 3.18
CA PRO A 97 -15.44 -32.03 2.53
C PRO A 97 -16.39 -31.05 3.22
N ALA A 98 -17.37 -30.54 2.48
CA ALA A 98 -18.40 -29.68 3.03
C ALA A 98 -19.06 -30.31 4.27
N GLY A 99 -19.27 -29.49 5.32
CA GLY A 99 -19.85 -29.96 6.59
C GLY A 99 -18.84 -30.46 7.63
N SER A 100 -17.53 -30.51 7.30
CA SER A 100 -16.47 -30.82 8.26
C SER A 100 -16.13 -29.63 9.13
N ASP A 101 -15.61 -29.86 10.34
CA ASP A 101 -15.16 -28.80 11.24
C ASP A 101 -13.76 -28.30 10.85
N LEU A 102 -13.71 -27.39 9.88
CA LEU A 102 -12.47 -26.73 9.46
C LEU A 102 -11.91 -25.81 10.55
N VAL A 103 -12.74 -25.30 11.46
CA VAL A 103 -12.27 -24.47 12.59
C VAL A 103 -11.40 -25.29 13.52
N ALA A 104 -11.87 -26.48 13.94
CA ALA A 104 -11.07 -27.37 14.78
C ALA A 104 -9.74 -27.76 14.10
N ALA A 105 -9.77 -28.07 12.81
CA ALA A 105 -8.55 -28.39 12.05
C ALA A 105 -7.60 -27.18 11.97
N ALA A 106 -8.13 -25.98 11.77
CA ALA A 106 -7.33 -24.74 11.75
C ALA A 106 -6.68 -24.46 13.10
N LEU A 107 -7.40 -24.66 14.20
CA LEU A 107 -6.88 -24.50 15.56
C LEU A 107 -5.76 -25.52 15.87
N GLN A 108 -5.86 -26.75 15.37
CA GLN A 108 -4.78 -27.74 15.50
C GLN A 108 -3.51 -27.28 14.78
N VAL A 109 -3.65 -26.75 13.56
CA VAL A 109 -2.51 -26.20 12.78
C VAL A 109 -1.93 -24.94 13.43
N ALA A 110 -2.79 -24.07 14.01
CA ALA A 110 -2.38 -22.86 14.70
C ALA A 110 -1.55 -23.12 15.96
N GLY A 111 -1.79 -24.26 16.63
CA GLY A 111 -1.09 -24.60 17.87
C GLY A 111 -1.38 -23.63 19.02
N SER A 112 -0.49 -23.64 20.03
CA SER A 112 -0.67 -22.91 21.29
C SER A 112 0.20 -21.64 21.41
N ALA A 113 0.47 -20.96 20.31
CA ALA A 113 1.21 -19.71 20.36
C ALA A 113 0.41 -18.60 21.07
N ALA A 114 1.11 -17.60 21.59
CA ALA A 114 0.50 -16.46 22.28
C ALA A 114 -0.13 -15.47 21.29
N TRP A 115 -1.18 -15.92 20.60
CA TRP A 115 -1.90 -15.10 19.64
C TRP A 115 -2.50 -13.86 20.29
N ARG A 116 -2.40 -12.72 19.62
CA ARG A 116 -2.96 -11.43 20.08
C ARG A 116 -4.13 -10.98 19.23
N ASN A 117 -4.18 -11.41 17.98
CA ASN A 117 -5.31 -11.15 17.07
C ASN A 117 -5.47 -12.32 16.08
N VAL A 118 -6.63 -12.36 15.43
CA VAL A 118 -6.98 -13.33 14.38
C VAL A 118 -7.48 -12.56 13.17
N HIS A 119 -6.82 -12.74 12.03
CA HIS A 119 -7.27 -12.23 10.75
C HIS A 119 -7.88 -13.34 9.91
N VAL A 120 -9.14 -13.16 9.51
CA VAL A 120 -9.82 -14.05 8.55
C VAL A 120 -10.18 -13.24 7.32
N TRP A 121 -9.79 -13.73 6.16
CA TRP A 121 -9.99 -13.00 4.91
C TRP A 121 -10.03 -13.95 3.71
N PRO A 122 -10.91 -13.69 2.70
CA PRO A 122 -10.95 -14.48 1.48
C PRO A 122 -9.77 -14.15 0.57
N ARG A 123 -9.23 -15.16 -0.11
CA ARG A 123 -8.22 -14.96 -1.16
C ARG A 123 -8.73 -14.05 -2.27
N ASP A 124 -9.94 -14.31 -2.75
CA ASP A 124 -10.67 -13.39 -3.64
C ASP A 124 -11.58 -12.49 -2.80
N PRO A 125 -11.32 -11.19 -2.71
CA PRO A 125 -12.16 -10.27 -1.93
C PRO A 125 -13.62 -10.21 -2.40
N ARG A 126 -13.94 -10.76 -3.59
CA ARG A 126 -15.31 -10.83 -4.14
C ARG A 126 -16.02 -12.13 -3.77
N ALA A 127 -15.31 -13.09 -3.15
CA ALA A 127 -15.95 -14.33 -2.72
C ALA A 127 -16.94 -14.06 -1.59
N ASP A 128 -18.09 -14.69 -1.67
CA ASP A 128 -19.10 -14.67 -0.62
C ASP A 128 -18.66 -15.61 0.51
N VAL A 129 -17.95 -15.06 1.47
CA VAL A 129 -17.41 -15.77 2.65
C VAL A 129 -17.76 -15.02 3.90
N ASP A 130 -18.43 -15.68 4.82
CA ASP A 130 -18.68 -15.13 6.17
C ASP A 130 -17.41 -15.21 7.04
N ALA A 131 -16.46 -14.31 6.75
CA ALA A 131 -15.22 -14.20 7.49
C ALA A 131 -15.45 -13.86 8.98
N THR A 132 -16.55 -13.18 9.30
CA THR A 132 -16.89 -12.78 10.67
C THR A 132 -17.24 -13.98 11.52
N THR A 133 -18.12 -14.87 11.05
CA THR A 133 -18.49 -16.11 11.76
C THR A 133 -17.27 -17.01 11.94
N ILE A 134 -16.45 -17.20 10.90
CA ILE A 134 -15.22 -18.02 11.00
C ILE A 134 -14.26 -17.41 12.03
N ARG A 135 -14.07 -16.09 12.00
CA ARG A 135 -13.21 -15.39 12.96
C ARG A 135 -13.70 -15.57 14.41
N THR A 136 -14.99 -15.41 14.64
CA THR A 136 -15.59 -15.56 15.96
C THR A 136 -15.36 -16.97 16.50
N ALA A 137 -15.52 -18.00 15.66
CA ALA A 137 -15.28 -19.39 16.04
C ALA A 137 -13.79 -19.64 16.36
N LEU A 138 -12.87 -19.10 15.58
CA LEU A 138 -11.43 -19.21 15.86
C LEU A 138 -11.04 -18.50 17.17
N LEU A 139 -11.56 -17.28 17.40
CA LEU A 139 -11.33 -16.55 18.66
C LEU A 139 -11.82 -17.36 19.87
N ALA A 140 -13.03 -17.92 19.80
CA ALA A 140 -13.59 -18.75 20.85
C ALA A 140 -12.71 -19.99 21.12
N GLY A 141 -12.26 -20.68 20.07
CA GLY A 141 -11.38 -21.85 20.19
C GLY A 141 -9.99 -21.51 20.75
N LEU A 142 -9.54 -20.28 20.62
CA LEU A 142 -8.29 -19.77 21.21
C LEU A 142 -8.48 -19.17 22.61
N GLY A 143 -9.71 -19.13 23.13
CA GLY A 143 -10.02 -18.49 24.42
C GLY A 143 -9.88 -16.96 24.40
N MET A 144 -10.00 -16.35 23.23
CA MET A 144 -9.91 -14.89 23.03
C MET A 144 -11.31 -14.25 23.06
N ALA A 145 -11.37 -12.97 23.43
CA ALA A 145 -12.63 -12.24 23.48
C ALA A 145 -13.24 -12.09 22.07
N PRO A 146 -14.53 -12.38 21.88
CA PRO A 146 -15.19 -12.33 20.57
C PRO A 146 -15.32 -10.88 20.03
N GLU A 147 -15.34 -9.88 20.92
CA GLU A 147 -15.43 -8.46 20.59
C GLU A 147 -14.07 -7.85 20.16
N ALA A 148 -12.99 -8.64 20.15
CA ALA A 148 -11.69 -8.16 19.71
C ALA A 148 -11.79 -7.51 18.32
N THR A 149 -11.19 -6.32 18.19
CA THR A 149 -11.19 -5.61 16.91
C THR A 149 -10.63 -6.47 15.78
N PRO A 150 -11.19 -6.42 14.56
CA PRO A 150 -10.61 -7.12 13.41
C PRO A 150 -9.20 -6.67 13.07
N CYS A 151 -8.86 -5.42 13.32
CA CYS A 151 -7.52 -4.88 13.05
C CYS A 151 -6.59 -5.18 14.23
N ALA A 152 -5.39 -5.64 13.91
CA ALA A 152 -4.33 -5.85 14.89
C ALA A 152 -3.68 -4.52 15.30
N ALA A 153 -3.08 -4.49 16.47
CA ALA A 153 -2.21 -3.41 16.90
C ALA A 153 -0.77 -3.67 16.42
N PRO A 154 0.04 -2.61 16.20
CA PRO A 154 1.47 -2.78 15.91
C PRO A 154 2.15 -3.63 16.99
N GLY A 155 2.91 -4.65 16.58
CA GLY A 155 3.58 -5.60 17.45
C GLY A 155 2.77 -6.88 17.77
N ASP A 156 1.48 -6.93 17.45
CA ASP A 156 0.66 -8.13 17.68
C ASP A 156 1.18 -9.32 16.88
N LEU A 157 1.17 -10.48 17.52
CA LEU A 157 1.29 -11.77 16.84
C LEU A 157 -0.09 -12.18 16.34
N VAL A 158 -0.26 -12.22 15.03
CA VAL A 158 -1.53 -12.43 14.35
C VAL A 158 -1.61 -13.83 13.77
N LEU A 159 -2.68 -14.56 14.09
CA LEU A 159 -3.06 -15.77 13.38
C LEU A 159 -3.83 -15.38 12.11
N ASP A 160 -3.36 -15.82 10.96
CA ASP A 160 -4.01 -15.60 9.67
C ASP A 160 -4.74 -16.87 9.20
N CYS A 161 -5.99 -16.70 8.79
CA CYS A 161 -6.79 -17.71 8.12
C CYS A 161 -7.24 -17.15 6.76
N MET A 162 -6.53 -17.49 5.68
CA MET A 162 -6.96 -17.16 4.33
C MET A 162 -7.89 -18.24 3.79
N ILE A 163 -9.09 -17.85 3.44
CA ILE A 163 -10.09 -18.72 2.82
C ILE A 163 -9.82 -18.79 1.31
N ASP A 164 -9.30 -19.93 0.84
CA ASP A 164 -9.09 -20.18 -0.61
C ASP A 164 -10.40 -20.60 -1.29
N THR A 165 -11.07 -21.56 -0.71
CA THR A 165 -12.44 -21.98 -1.00
C THR A 165 -13.16 -22.30 0.32
N PRO A 166 -14.50 -22.46 0.37
CA PRO A 166 -15.20 -22.86 1.58
C PRO A 166 -14.61 -24.11 2.23
N GLU A 167 -14.08 -25.05 1.42
CA GLU A 167 -13.53 -26.33 1.88
C GLU A 167 -12.00 -26.33 2.06
N ARG A 168 -11.32 -25.20 1.81
CA ARG A 168 -9.85 -25.13 1.90
C ARG A 168 -9.39 -23.78 2.41
N TRP A 169 -8.66 -23.82 3.53
CA TRP A 169 -8.08 -22.63 4.15
C TRP A 169 -6.58 -22.77 4.29
N TRP A 170 -5.86 -21.64 4.17
CA TRP A 170 -4.45 -21.52 4.51
C TRP A 170 -4.33 -20.88 5.88
N ILE A 171 -3.58 -21.56 6.76
CA ILE A 171 -3.31 -21.08 8.10
C ILE A 171 -1.86 -20.60 8.13
N GLY A 172 -1.68 -19.43 8.70
CA GLY A 172 -0.37 -18.80 8.81
C GLY A 172 -0.34 -17.77 9.91
N TRP A 173 0.72 -17.01 9.94
CA TRP A 173 0.89 -15.95 10.91
C TRP A 173 1.80 -14.85 10.41
N HIS A 174 1.71 -13.70 11.03
CA HIS A 174 2.67 -12.62 10.91
C HIS A 174 2.71 -11.80 12.19
N ARG A 175 3.76 -10.96 12.33
CA ARG A 175 3.77 -9.90 13.33
C ARG A 175 3.37 -8.60 12.66
N ALA A 176 2.37 -7.93 13.20
CA ALA A 176 1.91 -6.65 12.67
C ALA A 176 2.99 -5.58 12.84
N ALA A 177 3.59 -5.14 11.73
CA ALA A 177 4.70 -4.18 11.72
C ALA A 177 4.42 -2.92 10.91
N THR A 178 3.48 -3.00 9.96
CA THR A 178 3.10 -1.89 9.09
C THR A 178 1.59 -1.66 9.17
N PRO A 179 1.07 -0.48 8.80
CA PRO A 179 -0.38 -0.27 8.79
C PRO A 179 -1.14 -1.35 8.04
N ALA A 180 -0.68 -1.74 6.83
CA ALA A 180 -1.35 -2.77 6.04
C ALA A 180 -1.29 -4.16 6.70
N SER A 181 -0.25 -4.49 7.46
CA SER A 181 -0.20 -5.75 8.20
C SER A 181 -1.12 -5.77 9.44
N CYS A 182 -1.61 -4.62 9.89
CA CYS A 182 -2.64 -4.55 10.92
C CYS A 182 -4.05 -4.87 10.39
N TRP A 183 -4.24 -4.97 9.08
CA TRP A 183 -5.56 -5.18 8.46
C TRP A 183 -5.70 -6.61 7.95
N PRO A 184 -6.86 -7.27 8.15
CA PRO A 184 -7.11 -8.60 7.62
C PRO A 184 -6.84 -8.68 6.11
N GLY A 185 -5.92 -9.56 5.71
CA GLY A 185 -5.51 -9.70 4.30
C GLY A 185 -4.87 -8.47 3.68
N GLY A 186 -4.46 -7.48 4.47
CA GLY A 186 -3.94 -6.20 3.99
C GLY A 186 -4.98 -5.37 3.25
N ILE A 187 -6.27 -5.60 3.54
CA ILE A 187 -7.39 -4.86 2.96
C ILE A 187 -7.73 -3.69 3.87
N TYR A 188 -7.70 -2.48 3.32
CA TYR A 188 -8.02 -1.27 4.07
C TYR A 188 -9.44 -1.35 4.66
N PRO A 189 -9.60 -1.19 5.98
CA PRO A 189 -10.89 -1.38 6.65
C PRO A 189 -11.85 -0.19 6.49
N GLY A 190 -11.37 0.93 5.94
CA GLY A 190 -12.21 2.12 5.72
C GLY A 190 -13.29 1.85 4.69
N ALA A 191 -14.51 2.22 5.02
CA ALA A 191 -15.64 2.21 4.10
C ALA A 191 -15.77 3.58 3.43
N MET A 192 -16.30 3.59 2.19
CA MET A 192 -16.61 4.83 1.51
C MET A 192 -17.94 5.38 2.04
N PRO A 193 -17.95 6.52 2.76
CA PRO A 193 -19.19 7.13 3.22
C PRO A 193 -20.06 7.59 2.04
N ALA A 194 -21.39 7.59 2.22
CA ALA A 194 -22.35 7.91 1.16
C ALA A 194 -22.26 9.35 0.64
N ASP A 195 -21.73 10.26 1.47
CA ASP A 195 -21.56 11.68 1.13
C ASP A 195 -20.32 11.98 0.29
N LYS A 196 -19.47 10.97 0.01
CA LYS A 196 -18.22 11.17 -0.74
C LYS A 196 -18.47 11.20 -2.24
N VAL A 197 -17.72 12.06 -2.91
CA VAL A 197 -17.93 12.38 -4.32
C VAL A 197 -17.50 11.25 -5.24
N SER A 198 -16.39 10.55 -4.93
CA SER A 198 -15.89 9.47 -5.76
C SER A 198 -14.93 8.55 -4.99
N ARG A 199 -14.66 7.38 -5.57
CA ARG A 199 -13.70 6.40 -5.04
C ARG A 199 -12.27 6.95 -4.85
N ALA A 200 -11.93 8.06 -5.49
CA ALA A 200 -10.64 8.72 -5.28
C ALA A 200 -10.48 9.20 -3.82
N TRP A 201 -11.59 9.53 -3.15
CA TRP A 201 -11.60 9.83 -1.71
C TRP A 201 -11.06 8.65 -0.90
N LEU A 202 -11.60 7.45 -1.12
CA LEU A 202 -11.22 6.24 -0.38
C LEU A 202 -9.77 5.83 -0.68
N LYS A 203 -9.30 5.98 -1.92
CA LYS A 203 -7.91 5.71 -2.28
C LYS A 203 -6.93 6.62 -1.54
N LEU A 204 -7.25 7.92 -1.48
CA LEU A 204 -6.40 8.87 -0.76
C LEU A 204 -6.46 8.62 0.76
N ASP A 205 -7.62 8.22 1.29
CA ASP A 205 -7.76 7.85 2.70
C ASP A 205 -6.90 6.63 3.06
N GLU A 206 -6.93 5.58 2.24
CA GLU A 206 -6.00 4.43 2.38
C GLU A 206 -4.54 4.85 2.24
N ALA A 207 -4.21 5.73 1.28
CA ALA A 207 -2.84 6.21 1.11
C ALA A 207 -2.34 6.96 2.36
N ILE A 208 -3.19 7.81 2.95
CA ILE A 208 -2.87 8.52 4.20
C ILE A 208 -2.59 7.53 5.32
N ALA A 209 -3.43 6.51 5.49
CA ALA A 209 -3.26 5.48 6.52
C ALA A 209 -2.02 4.60 6.25
N THR A 210 -1.80 4.20 4.99
CA THR A 210 -0.70 3.31 4.60
C THR A 210 0.67 3.94 4.76
N PHE A 211 0.81 5.21 4.33
CA PHE A 211 2.10 5.91 4.31
C PHE A 211 2.28 6.88 5.49
N ALA A 212 1.28 7.00 6.37
CA ALA A 212 1.27 8.01 7.43
C ALA A 212 1.56 9.42 6.88
N ILE A 213 0.86 9.81 5.79
CA ILE A 213 1.14 11.08 5.09
C ILE A 213 0.96 12.25 6.07
N PRO A 214 2.00 13.07 6.30
CA PRO A 214 1.97 14.12 7.32
C PRO A 214 1.27 15.40 6.84
N PHE A 215 0.02 15.27 6.37
CA PHE A 215 -0.80 16.43 6.09
C PHE A 215 -1.09 17.21 7.37
N ALA A 216 -1.03 18.53 7.30
CA ALA A 216 -1.34 19.39 8.44
C ALA A 216 -2.30 20.50 8.04
N PRO A 217 -3.25 20.88 8.93
CA PRO A 217 -4.17 21.97 8.67
C PRO A 217 -3.47 23.27 8.28
N GLY A 218 -4.04 24.00 7.32
CA GLY A 218 -3.49 25.24 6.79
C GLY A 218 -2.39 25.06 5.74
N GLN A 219 -1.94 23.84 5.46
CA GLN A 219 -1.07 23.55 4.32
C GLN A 219 -1.88 23.67 3.01
N ARG A 220 -1.15 23.94 1.91
CA ARG A 220 -1.74 24.09 0.58
C ARG A 220 -1.44 22.89 -0.30
N ALA A 221 -2.47 22.34 -0.91
CA ALA A 221 -2.35 21.25 -1.88
C ALA A 221 -2.90 21.64 -3.25
N CYS A 222 -2.27 21.17 -4.32
CA CYS A 222 -2.91 21.14 -5.64
C CYS A 222 -3.10 19.69 -6.08
N GLU A 223 -4.25 19.39 -6.71
CA GLU A 223 -4.55 18.11 -7.31
C GLU A 223 -4.62 18.21 -8.82
N LEU A 224 -3.83 17.40 -9.52
CA LEU A 224 -3.83 17.27 -10.98
C LEU A 224 -4.78 16.12 -11.37
N GLY A 225 -5.78 16.41 -12.21
CA GLY A 225 -6.84 15.46 -12.53
C GLY A 225 -7.91 15.42 -11.44
N ALA A 226 -8.32 16.58 -10.95
CA ALA A 226 -9.14 16.72 -9.75
C ALA A 226 -10.59 16.24 -9.90
N ALA A 227 -11.18 16.27 -11.11
CA ALA A 227 -12.61 15.95 -11.29
C ALA A 227 -12.92 14.47 -11.02
N PRO A 228 -14.05 14.14 -10.38
CA PRO A 228 -15.10 15.05 -9.86
C PRO A 228 -14.81 15.66 -8.48
N GLY A 229 -13.67 15.39 -7.81
CA GLY A 229 -13.27 16.03 -6.58
C GLY A 229 -13.11 15.11 -5.36
N GLY A 230 -13.06 13.80 -5.53
CA GLY A 230 -12.98 12.86 -4.40
C GLY A 230 -11.73 13.06 -3.55
N SER A 231 -10.53 13.07 -4.15
CA SER A 231 -9.29 13.34 -3.41
C SER A 231 -9.25 14.77 -2.86
N CYS A 232 -9.75 15.75 -3.63
CA CYS A 232 -9.90 17.13 -3.12
C CYS A 232 -10.73 17.18 -1.84
N GLN A 233 -11.87 16.46 -1.80
CA GLN A 233 -12.71 16.36 -0.60
C GLN A 233 -11.91 15.80 0.58
N ARG A 234 -11.15 14.74 0.37
CA ARG A 234 -10.34 14.13 1.44
C ARG A 234 -9.24 15.06 1.95
N LEU A 235 -8.60 15.84 1.05
CA LEU A 235 -7.60 16.85 1.42
C LEU A 235 -8.23 17.99 2.23
N LEU A 236 -9.41 18.46 1.85
CA LEU A 236 -10.18 19.48 2.58
C LEU A 236 -10.52 19.02 4.00
N GLU A 237 -10.93 17.75 4.15
CA GLU A 237 -11.20 17.13 5.45
C GLU A 237 -9.95 17.00 6.33
N ALA A 238 -8.77 16.83 5.71
CA ALA A 238 -7.49 16.88 6.41
C ALA A 238 -7.06 18.31 6.80
N GLY A 239 -7.88 19.32 6.47
CA GLY A 239 -7.65 20.71 6.86
C GLY A 239 -6.83 21.54 5.88
N LEU A 240 -6.56 21.07 4.67
CA LEU A 240 -5.75 21.79 3.69
C LEU A 240 -6.57 22.83 2.92
N ASP A 241 -5.87 23.82 2.37
CA ASP A 241 -6.37 24.67 1.29
C ASP A 241 -6.08 23.99 -0.04
N VAL A 242 -7.12 23.73 -0.84
CA VAL A 242 -7.01 22.84 -2.01
C VAL A 242 -7.30 23.58 -3.30
N VAL A 243 -6.42 23.42 -4.28
CA VAL A 243 -6.63 23.82 -5.67
C VAL A 243 -6.80 22.57 -6.54
N GLY A 244 -8.02 22.36 -7.03
CA GLY A 244 -8.28 21.30 -8.01
C GLY A 244 -8.01 21.78 -9.43
N ILE A 245 -7.16 21.08 -10.18
CA ILE A 245 -6.77 21.41 -11.56
C ILE A 245 -7.33 20.36 -12.50
N ASP A 246 -8.41 20.68 -13.17
CA ASP A 246 -9.08 19.80 -14.13
C ASP A 246 -9.95 20.62 -15.10
N PRO A 247 -10.01 20.32 -16.40
CA PRO A 247 -10.94 20.97 -17.33
C PRO A 247 -12.42 20.58 -17.10
N ALA A 248 -12.68 19.41 -16.47
CA ALA A 248 -14.03 18.93 -16.17
C ALA A 248 -14.62 19.62 -14.94
N ILE A 249 -15.93 19.42 -14.74
CA ILE A 249 -16.68 20.04 -13.65
C ILE A 249 -16.37 19.31 -12.33
N ILE A 250 -16.14 20.07 -11.28
CA ILE A 250 -16.05 19.56 -9.91
C ILE A 250 -17.46 19.47 -9.30
N ASP A 251 -17.70 18.42 -8.53
CA ASP A 251 -18.97 18.23 -7.82
C ASP A 251 -19.27 19.44 -6.92
N PRO A 252 -20.53 19.93 -6.90
CA PRO A 252 -20.92 21.10 -6.11
C PRO A 252 -20.57 20.98 -4.62
N ARG A 253 -20.59 19.79 -4.04
CA ARG A 253 -20.21 19.54 -2.64
C ARG A 253 -18.77 19.93 -2.32
N VAL A 254 -17.88 19.78 -3.30
CA VAL A 254 -16.47 20.17 -3.20
C VAL A 254 -16.28 21.61 -3.66
N ALA A 255 -16.90 21.96 -4.79
CA ALA A 255 -16.75 23.29 -5.40
C ALA A 255 -17.22 24.45 -4.49
N SER A 256 -18.23 24.21 -3.62
CA SER A 256 -18.75 25.20 -2.67
C SER A 256 -17.93 25.33 -1.37
N HIS A 257 -16.93 24.49 -1.17
CA HIS A 257 -16.14 24.52 0.07
C HIS A 257 -15.25 25.77 0.14
N PRO A 258 -15.23 26.56 1.26
CA PRO A 258 -14.54 27.85 1.35
C PRO A 258 -13.01 27.77 1.15
N ARG A 259 -12.40 26.60 1.41
CA ARG A 259 -10.96 26.36 1.19
C ARG A 259 -10.67 25.65 -0.12
N PHE A 260 -11.63 25.58 -1.05
CA PHE A 260 -11.42 24.97 -2.36
C PHE A 260 -11.40 26.01 -3.47
N THR A 261 -10.49 25.86 -4.41
CA THR A 261 -10.43 26.66 -5.63
C THR A 261 -10.32 25.76 -6.85
N HIS A 262 -11.17 25.97 -7.85
CA HIS A 262 -11.11 25.22 -9.10
C HIS A 262 -10.35 26.00 -10.18
N TRP A 263 -9.26 25.44 -10.64
CA TRP A 263 -8.61 25.90 -11.88
C TRP A 263 -9.10 25.05 -13.04
N ARG A 264 -10.14 25.53 -13.73
CA ARG A 264 -10.79 24.81 -14.83
C ARG A 264 -9.93 24.83 -16.09
N LYS A 265 -8.80 24.12 -16.07
CA LYS A 265 -7.82 23.99 -17.16
C LYS A 265 -7.02 22.70 -17.02
N ARG A 266 -6.35 22.30 -18.09
CA ARG A 266 -5.42 21.16 -18.01
C ARG A 266 -4.18 21.57 -17.22
N SER A 267 -3.55 20.63 -16.53
CA SER A 267 -2.32 20.89 -15.75
C SER A 267 -1.19 21.47 -16.61
N ARG A 268 -1.09 21.06 -17.87
CA ARG A 268 -0.10 21.60 -18.84
C ARG A 268 -0.31 23.07 -19.22
N ASP A 269 -1.52 23.57 -19.04
CA ASP A 269 -1.88 24.96 -19.39
C ASP A 269 -1.72 25.91 -18.19
N VAL A 270 -1.35 25.38 -17.02
CA VAL A 270 -1.02 26.16 -15.83
C VAL A 270 0.41 26.69 -15.98
N LYS A 271 0.61 27.99 -15.74
CA LYS A 271 1.95 28.57 -15.70
C LYS A 271 2.72 27.97 -14.53
N LEU A 272 3.93 27.44 -14.77
CA LEU A 272 4.69 26.70 -13.75
C LEU A 272 4.92 27.49 -12.46
N ARG A 273 5.10 28.81 -12.56
CA ARG A 273 5.24 29.71 -11.40
C ARG A 273 4.02 29.70 -10.47
N GLU A 274 2.82 29.32 -10.95
CA GLU A 274 1.60 29.23 -10.14
C GLU A 274 1.65 28.09 -9.15
N PHE A 275 2.54 27.09 -9.36
CA PHE A 275 2.78 25.98 -8.41
C PHE A 275 3.69 26.38 -7.22
N ARG A 276 4.18 27.60 -7.17
CA ARG A 276 4.93 28.08 -6.01
C ARG A 276 4.00 28.23 -4.79
N GLY A 277 4.49 27.82 -3.64
CA GLY A 277 3.73 27.93 -2.39
C GLY A 277 2.73 26.79 -2.14
N PHE A 278 2.69 25.73 -2.95
CA PHE A 278 2.04 24.48 -2.56
C PHE A 278 2.98 23.62 -1.71
N ASP A 279 2.47 23.13 -0.60
CA ASP A 279 3.15 22.15 0.25
C ASP A 279 3.05 20.75 -0.34
N TRP A 280 1.97 20.48 -1.06
CA TRP A 280 1.66 19.17 -1.61
C TRP A 280 1.22 19.24 -3.08
N VAL A 281 1.72 18.29 -3.87
CA VAL A 281 1.22 18.03 -5.22
C VAL A 281 0.62 16.63 -5.22
N VAL A 282 -0.68 16.54 -5.49
CA VAL A 282 -1.43 15.28 -5.60
C VAL A 282 -1.78 15.05 -7.06
N SER A 283 -1.72 13.82 -7.55
CA SER A 283 -2.05 13.48 -8.93
C SER A 283 -2.76 12.13 -8.99
N ASP A 284 -4.01 12.12 -9.42
CA ASP A 284 -4.76 10.90 -9.80
C ASP A 284 -5.26 11.02 -11.25
N MET A 285 -4.38 11.49 -12.15
CA MET A 285 -4.70 11.60 -13.57
C MET A 285 -4.86 10.21 -14.21
N ASN A 286 -5.87 10.07 -15.06
CA ASN A 286 -6.08 8.82 -15.81
C ASN A 286 -5.26 8.80 -17.11
N ILE A 287 -3.94 8.88 -16.99
CA ILE A 287 -2.96 8.88 -18.10
C ILE A 287 -1.84 7.90 -17.83
N ASP A 288 -1.00 7.63 -18.83
CA ASP A 288 0.17 6.76 -18.71
C ASP A 288 1.16 7.30 -17.65
N PRO A 289 1.86 6.43 -16.91
CA PRO A 289 2.82 6.83 -15.88
C PRO A 289 3.92 7.77 -16.37
N VAL A 290 4.42 7.58 -17.58
CA VAL A 290 5.46 8.46 -18.16
C VAL A 290 4.93 9.89 -18.29
N SER A 291 3.71 10.05 -18.82
CA SER A 291 3.07 11.36 -18.92
C SER A 291 2.79 12.00 -17.56
N THR A 292 2.46 11.17 -16.54
CA THR A 292 2.30 11.65 -15.18
C THR A 292 3.64 12.17 -14.63
N LEU A 293 4.72 11.41 -14.81
CA LEU A 293 6.06 11.81 -14.38
C LEU A 293 6.56 13.06 -15.14
N GLU A 294 6.31 13.16 -16.44
CA GLU A 294 6.64 14.35 -17.21
C GLU A 294 5.93 15.60 -16.67
N ALA A 295 4.63 15.50 -16.37
CA ALA A 295 3.86 16.61 -15.81
C ALA A 295 4.40 17.03 -14.43
N LEU A 296 4.66 16.07 -13.54
CA LEU A 296 5.23 16.31 -12.22
C LEU A 296 6.66 16.86 -12.31
N GLY A 297 7.50 16.30 -13.19
CA GLY A 297 8.88 16.73 -13.41
C GLY A 297 8.97 18.19 -13.88
N ARG A 298 8.09 18.63 -14.79
CA ARG A 298 8.00 20.02 -15.20
C ARG A 298 7.68 20.96 -14.02
N ILE A 299 6.76 20.54 -13.15
CA ILE A 299 6.34 21.32 -11.97
C ILE A 299 7.51 21.46 -10.99
N VAL A 300 8.14 20.36 -10.60
CA VAL A 300 9.23 20.38 -9.59
C VAL A 300 10.54 20.96 -10.14
N ALA A 301 10.70 21.01 -11.46
CA ALA A 301 11.85 21.65 -12.10
C ALA A 301 11.79 23.20 -12.07
N GLU A 302 10.59 23.77 -11.89
CA GLU A 302 10.41 25.23 -11.85
C GLU A 302 11.12 25.85 -10.65
N ALA A 303 11.77 26.96 -10.88
CA ALA A 303 12.45 27.72 -9.84
C ALA A 303 11.46 28.21 -8.76
N GLY A 304 11.73 27.89 -7.49
CA GLY A 304 10.87 28.25 -6.35
C GLY A 304 9.70 27.30 -6.10
N VAL A 305 9.48 26.28 -6.91
CA VAL A 305 8.54 25.20 -6.60
C VAL A 305 9.25 24.14 -5.76
N ARG A 306 8.81 23.96 -4.52
CA ARG A 306 9.47 23.09 -3.54
C ARG A 306 8.41 22.43 -2.63
N PRO A 307 7.50 21.60 -3.16
CA PRO A 307 6.54 20.90 -2.33
C PRO A 307 7.24 20.01 -1.32
N ARG A 308 6.63 19.85 -0.14
CA ARG A 308 7.08 18.93 0.92
C ARG A 308 6.97 17.49 0.47
N GLY A 309 5.91 17.21 -0.29
CA GLY A 309 5.66 15.87 -0.81
C GLY A 309 4.79 15.86 -2.07
N ILE A 310 4.87 14.73 -2.75
CA ILE A 310 4.10 14.40 -3.94
C ILE A 310 3.36 13.10 -3.64
N VAL A 311 2.05 13.07 -3.87
CA VAL A 311 1.25 11.84 -3.86
C VAL A 311 0.79 11.58 -5.28
N ALA A 312 1.28 10.51 -5.90
CA ALA A 312 1.00 10.24 -7.31
C ALA A 312 0.41 8.83 -7.50
N THR A 313 -0.68 8.74 -8.23
CA THR A 313 -1.22 7.47 -8.74
C THR A 313 -0.61 7.21 -10.11
N LEU A 314 0.19 6.16 -10.23
CA LEU A 314 0.80 5.70 -11.47
C LEU A 314 -0.08 4.59 -12.06
N LYS A 315 -0.87 4.91 -13.08
CA LYS A 315 -1.78 3.97 -13.74
C LYS A 315 -1.01 2.94 -14.54
N LEU A 316 -1.45 1.68 -14.48
CA LEU A 316 -0.85 0.59 -15.25
C LEU A 316 -1.85 0.13 -16.33
N PRO A 317 -1.80 0.66 -17.56
CA PRO A 317 -2.65 0.20 -18.67
C PRO A 317 -2.53 -1.31 -18.90
N ALA A 318 -1.33 -1.84 -18.73
CA ALA A 318 -1.03 -3.27 -18.64
C ALA A 318 -0.11 -3.51 -17.43
N TRP A 319 -0.19 -4.69 -16.81
CA TRP A 319 0.65 -5.04 -15.68
C TRP A 319 2.14 -4.92 -15.99
N SER A 320 2.58 -5.32 -17.19
CA SER A 320 3.96 -5.24 -17.64
C SER A 320 4.56 -3.83 -17.60
N ARG A 321 3.73 -2.78 -17.59
CA ARG A 321 4.23 -1.40 -17.42
C ARG A 321 4.95 -1.20 -16.08
N ALA A 322 4.67 -2.03 -15.08
CA ALA A 322 5.34 -1.99 -13.80
C ALA A 322 6.84 -2.38 -13.86
N GLU A 323 7.32 -2.96 -14.96
CA GLU A 323 8.75 -3.20 -15.20
C GLU A 323 9.57 -1.91 -15.13
N ALA A 324 8.98 -0.79 -15.52
CA ALA A 324 9.63 0.51 -15.45
C ALA A 324 9.66 1.13 -14.02
N LEU A 325 9.05 0.48 -13.02
CA LEU A 325 8.99 1.01 -11.66
C LEU A 325 10.34 1.44 -11.08
N PRO A 326 11.44 0.65 -11.21
CA PRO A 326 12.75 1.09 -10.71
C PRO A 326 13.21 2.41 -11.31
N ALA A 327 12.98 2.62 -12.61
CA ALA A 327 13.31 3.86 -13.30
C ALA A 327 12.44 5.04 -12.81
N TRP A 328 11.14 4.82 -12.59
CA TRP A 328 10.26 5.84 -12.04
C TRP A 328 10.68 6.26 -10.62
N LEU A 329 11.08 5.32 -9.78
CA LEU A 329 11.58 5.62 -8.43
C LEU A 329 12.90 6.42 -8.49
N THR A 330 13.77 6.10 -9.46
CA THR A 330 14.99 6.86 -9.70
C THR A 330 14.68 8.30 -10.08
N THR A 331 13.70 8.52 -10.97
CA THR A 331 13.24 9.86 -11.35
C THR A 331 12.81 10.70 -10.13
N PHE A 332 12.04 10.16 -9.21
CA PHE A 332 11.68 10.88 -7.97
C PHE A 332 12.92 11.22 -7.12
N ARG A 333 13.89 10.31 -7.02
CA ARG A 333 15.15 10.56 -6.28
C ARG A 333 15.99 11.67 -6.92
N GLU A 334 16.06 11.69 -8.26
CA GLU A 334 16.73 12.75 -9.04
C GLU A 334 16.09 14.13 -8.81
N TRP A 335 14.79 14.18 -8.57
CA TRP A 335 14.09 15.40 -8.17
C TRP A 335 14.35 15.82 -6.73
N GLY A 336 15.03 14.98 -5.92
CA GLY A 336 15.33 15.23 -4.50
C GLY A 336 14.26 14.74 -3.55
N TYR A 337 13.48 13.72 -3.94
CA TYR A 337 12.44 13.10 -3.11
C TYR A 337 12.80 11.65 -2.77
N VAL A 338 12.30 11.19 -1.63
CA VAL A 338 12.39 9.79 -1.19
C VAL A 338 11.04 9.12 -1.49
N PRO A 339 10.94 8.29 -2.53
CA PRO A 339 9.68 7.64 -2.89
C PRO A 339 9.43 6.40 -2.02
N GLN A 340 8.18 6.23 -1.61
CA GLN A 340 7.58 5.02 -1.08
C GLN A 340 6.43 4.63 -2.01
N VAL A 341 6.27 3.35 -2.32
CA VAL A 341 5.28 2.91 -3.30
C VAL A 341 4.55 1.66 -2.85
N ARG A 342 3.25 1.60 -3.14
CA ARG A 342 2.42 0.43 -2.87
C ARG A 342 1.24 0.38 -3.81
N GLN A 343 0.83 -0.81 -4.20
CA GLN A 343 -0.50 -1.04 -4.75
C GLN A 343 -1.51 -1.04 -3.60
N LEU A 344 -2.40 -0.05 -3.58
CA LEU A 344 -3.42 0.08 -2.54
C LEU A 344 -4.53 -0.95 -2.75
N SER A 345 -5.13 -1.43 -1.65
CA SER A 345 -6.22 -2.41 -1.70
C SER A 345 -7.49 -1.84 -2.35
N THR A 346 -7.75 -0.55 -2.19
CA THR A 346 -8.87 0.17 -2.81
C THR A 346 -8.59 0.61 -4.25
N GLY A 347 -7.33 0.51 -4.70
CA GLY A 347 -6.90 0.78 -6.06
C GLY A 347 -7.22 -0.35 -7.03
N GLY A 348 -6.86 -0.15 -8.29
CA GLY A 348 -6.92 -1.15 -9.35
C GLY A 348 -5.51 -1.47 -9.89
N ARG A 349 -5.37 -1.50 -11.21
CA ARG A 349 -4.07 -1.58 -11.88
C ARG A 349 -3.34 -0.24 -11.80
N GLU A 350 -2.86 0.08 -10.64
CA GLU A 350 -2.17 1.34 -10.35
C GLU A 350 -1.25 1.19 -9.14
N ILE A 351 -0.26 2.02 -9.04
CA ILE A 351 0.66 2.11 -7.91
C ILE A 351 0.51 3.49 -7.31
N CYS A 352 0.27 3.57 -6.01
CA CYS A 352 0.35 4.82 -5.26
C CYS A 352 1.81 5.07 -4.85
N CYS A 353 2.29 6.28 -5.12
CA CYS A 353 3.62 6.75 -4.74
C CYS A 353 3.48 7.96 -3.81
N LEU A 354 3.99 7.85 -2.60
CA LEU A 354 4.32 8.97 -1.75
C LEU A 354 5.80 9.30 -1.92
N ALA A 355 6.13 10.50 -2.36
CA ALA A 355 7.51 10.96 -2.45
C ALA A 355 7.70 12.18 -1.55
N LEU A 356 8.41 12.01 -0.43
CA LEU A 356 8.71 13.07 0.52
C LEU A 356 10.04 13.73 0.17
N ARG A 357 10.10 15.06 0.25
CA ARG A 357 11.31 15.80 -0.03
C ARG A 357 12.41 15.41 0.97
N SER A 358 13.58 15.04 0.45
CA SER A 358 14.74 14.77 1.29
C SER A 358 15.23 16.05 1.96
N GLY A 359 15.61 15.98 3.26
CA GLY A 359 16.21 17.12 3.97
C GLY A 359 17.61 17.51 3.48
N ARG A 360 18.20 16.76 2.54
CA ARG A 360 19.48 17.08 1.90
C ARG A 360 19.23 17.90 0.64
N GLU A 361 19.81 19.08 0.53
CA GLU A 361 19.92 19.80 -0.76
C GLU A 361 20.72 18.93 -1.73
N VAL A 362 20.01 18.36 -2.71
CA VAL A 362 20.68 17.76 -3.86
C VAL A 362 21.20 18.93 -4.72
N SER A 363 22.52 19.09 -4.76
CA SER A 363 23.16 20.05 -5.65
C SER A 363 22.79 19.70 -7.09
N ARG A 364 21.98 20.56 -7.73
CA ARG A 364 21.59 20.40 -9.13
C ARG A 364 22.82 20.43 -10.03
N PRO A 365 22.97 19.54 -11.02
CA PRO A 365 23.93 19.74 -12.09
C PRO A 365 23.62 21.07 -12.76
N ARG A 366 24.59 21.98 -12.79
CA ARG A 366 24.49 23.22 -13.58
C ARG A 366 24.22 22.82 -15.01
N ALA A 367 23.10 23.30 -15.57
CA ALA A 367 22.86 23.22 -16.99
C ALA A 367 24.05 23.82 -17.72
N THR A 368 24.79 23.00 -18.46
CA THR A 368 25.86 23.45 -19.34
C THR A 368 25.24 24.37 -20.37
N ARG A 369 25.57 25.69 -20.32
CA ARG A 369 25.28 26.61 -21.38
C ARG A 369 25.92 26.05 -22.65
N ARG A 370 25.11 25.74 -23.66
CA ARG A 370 25.63 25.54 -25.01
C ARG A 370 26.38 26.79 -25.42
N PRO A 371 27.62 26.72 -25.95
CA PRO A 371 28.28 27.86 -26.56
C PRO A 371 27.46 28.27 -27.77
N GLY A 372 27.14 29.55 -27.82
CA GLY A 372 26.44 30.15 -28.96
C GLY A 372 27.26 30.00 -30.25
N ARG A 373 26.54 29.72 -31.31
CA ARG A 373 26.99 30.04 -32.68
C ARG A 373 26.41 31.40 -33.07
#